data_eb1f4a30e7beac930e898b27643d30ae
#
_entry.id   eb1f4a30e7beac930e898b27643d30ae
#
_cell.length_a   1.000
_cell.length_b   1.000
_cell.length_c   1.000
_cell.angle_alpha   90.00
_cell.angle_beta   90.00
_cell.angle_gamma   90.00
#
_symmetry.space_group_name_H-M   'P 1'
#
loop_
_entity.id
_entity.type
_entity.pdbx_description
1 polymer ?
#
loop_
_entity_poly.entity_id
_entity_poly.type
_entity_poly.pdbx_seq_one_letter_code
_entity_poly.pdbx_strand_id
1 'polypeptide(L)'
;SGAPLNNIHSACKETNEHLKLVKEVGNKLNITLLGLGLRPLEKTENIPWMPKPRYEIMRKYMPKKGTNGLDMMLSTCTVQANLDYSDEKDMQLKTLLSTKLQPIVTALFANSPLSFGKPNGFLSKRRYIWMHTDPDRCGVLKVAFDEDFGFTKYIDYALSVPMYFVKRENKYIDCSGSS
;
A
#
# COMPACT_ATOMS: atom_id res chain seq x y z
N SER A 1 11.52 4.81 -1.41
CA SER A 1 11.92 3.84 -0.37
C SER A 1 13.30 4.20 0.12
N GLY A 2 13.57 3.97 1.40
CA GLY A 2 14.89 4.15 1.99
C GLY A 2 15.95 3.21 1.46
N ALA A 3 17.20 3.41 1.86
CA ALA A 3 18.31 2.53 1.51
C ALA A 3 18.19 1.16 2.22
N PRO A 4 18.78 0.08 1.68
CA PRO A 4 18.94 -1.16 2.42
C PRO A 4 19.95 -0.94 3.56
N LEU A 5 19.51 -1.10 4.80
CA LEU A 5 20.30 -0.79 6.00
C LEU A 5 20.44 -2.02 6.90
N ASN A 6 21.62 -2.21 7.46
CA ASN A 6 21.98 -3.42 8.21
C ASN A 6 21.46 -3.46 9.65
N ASN A 7 20.93 -2.35 10.15
CA ASN A 7 20.43 -2.27 11.53
C ASN A 7 19.37 -1.19 11.70
N ILE A 8 18.55 -1.36 12.73
CA ILE A 8 17.42 -0.46 13.04
C ILE A 8 17.86 0.97 13.43
N HIS A 9 19.04 1.14 14.03
CA HIS A 9 19.53 2.46 14.40
C HIS A 9 19.84 3.31 13.17
N SER A 10 20.44 2.71 12.14
CA SER A 10 20.68 3.38 10.86
C SER A 10 19.38 3.74 10.16
N ALA A 11 18.37 2.86 10.19
CA ALA A 11 17.04 3.14 9.65
C ALA A 11 16.35 4.30 10.40
N CYS A 12 16.47 4.32 11.72
CA CYS A 12 15.94 5.41 12.54
C CYS A 12 16.64 6.75 12.22
N LYS A 13 17.96 6.75 12.05
CA LYS A 13 18.73 7.94 11.66
C LYS A 13 18.28 8.48 10.31
N GLU A 14 18.21 7.62 9.28
CA GLU A 14 17.77 7.99 7.92
C GLU A 14 16.34 8.58 7.94
N THR A 15 15.43 7.94 8.68
CA THR A 15 14.06 8.43 8.82
C THR A 15 14.01 9.81 9.48
N ASN A 16 14.77 10.04 10.55
CA ASN A 16 14.81 11.31 11.23
C ASN A 16 15.43 12.43 10.36
N GLU A 17 16.48 12.12 9.61
CA GLU A 17 17.10 13.07 8.65
C GLU A 17 16.10 13.43 7.53
N HIS A 18 15.41 12.44 7.00
CA HIS A 18 14.35 12.66 6.01
C HIS A 18 13.22 13.54 6.54
N LEU A 19 12.73 13.29 7.77
CA LEU A 19 11.68 14.09 8.39
C LEU A 19 12.11 15.55 8.61
N LYS A 20 13.37 15.79 9.00
CA LYS A 20 13.92 17.14 9.09
C LYS A 20 13.89 17.87 7.76
N LEU A 21 14.43 17.22 6.71
CA LEU A 21 14.46 17.79 5.36
C LEU A 21 13.04 18.10 4.85
N VAL A 22 12.11 17.16 5.00
CA VAL A 22 10.71 17.33 4.60
C VAL A 22 10.05 18.49 5.34
N LYS A 23 10.33 18.67 6.64
CA LYS A 23 9.84 19.80 7.43
C LYS A 23 10.43 21.13 6.96
N GLU A 24 11.72 21.18 6.67
CA GLU A 24 12.38 22.38 6.14
C GLU A 24 11.80 22.81 4.79
N VAL A 25 11.63 21.87 3.88
CA VAL A 25 11.02 22.12 2.57
C VAL A 25 9.55 22.54 2.71
N GLY A 26 8.80 21.84 3.56
CA GLY A 26 7.41 22.19 3.87
C GLY A 26 7.26 23.62 4.36
N ASN A 27 8.10 24.05 5.30
CA ASN A 27 8.09 25.41 5.82
C ASN A 27 8.37 26.45 4.70
N LYS A 28 9.31 26.16 3.79
CA LYS A 28 9.61 27.06 2.65
C LYS A 28 8.45 27.17 1.66
N LEU A 29 7.68 26.10 1.50
CA LEU A 29 6.55 26.03 0.57
C LEU A 29 5.20 26.32 1.21
N ASN A 30 5.17 26.64 2.52
CA ASN A 30 3.94 26.78 3.31
C ASN A 30 3.04 25.55 3.25
N ILE A 31 3.65 24.36 3.33
CA ILE A 31 2.96 23.05 3.33
C ILE A 31 3.16 22.40 4.69
N THR A 32 2.06 21.99 5.32
CA THR A 32 2.09 21.18 6.55
C THR A 32 1.93 19.69 6.21
N LEU A 33 2.82 18.87 6.79
CA LEU A 33 2.78 17.42 6.64
C LEU A 33 2.25 16.78 7.93
N LEU A 34 1.26 15.92 7.79
CA LEU A 34 0.60 15.21 8.89
C LEU A 34 0.84 13.71 8.77
N GLY A 35 1.16 13.06 9.87
CA GLY A 35 1.32 11.61 9.95
C GLY A 35 -0.02 10.89 10.05
N LEU A 36 -0.82 10.90 8.99
CA LEU A 36 -2.14 10.27 8.93
C LEU A 36 -2.17 9.15 7.88
N GLY A 37 -3.01 8.15 8.11
CA GLY A 37 -3.21 7.05 7.16
C GLY A 37 -4.20 7.35 6.03
N LEU A 38 -4.94 8.45 6.15
CA LEU A 38 -5.95 8.90 5.18
C LEU A 38 -6.00 10.43 5.15
N ARG A 39 -6.26 11.02 3.98
CA ARG A 39 -6.56 12.46 3.88
C ARG A 39 -7.85 12.76 4.64
N PRO A 40 -7.81 13.70 5.62
CA PRO A 40 -8.92 13.85 6.55
C PRO A 40 -10.03 14.78 6.08
N LEU A 41 -9.76 15.67 5.13
CA LEU A 41 -10.66 16.81 4.82
C LEU A 41 -11.31 16.68 3.44
N GLU A 42 -10.52 16.45 2.38
CA GLU A 42 -11.01 16.51 1.01
C GLU A 42 -11.75 15.25 0.60
N LYS A 43 -12.75 15.43 -0.26
CA LYS A 43 -13.36 14.32 -0.98
C LYS A 43 -12.44 13.83 -2.09
N THR A 44 -12.47 12.53 -2.36
CA THR A 44 -11.62 11.87 -3.37
C THR A 44 -11.78 12.49 -4.76
N GLU A 45 -12.98 12.89 -5.13
CA GLU A 45 -13.32 13.55 -6.41
C GLU A 45 -12.60 14.89 -6.62
N ASN A 46 -12.24 15.58 -5.54
CA ASN A 46 -11.57 16.87 -5.58
C ASN A 46 -10.02 16.75 -5.59
N ILE A 47 -9.48 15.54 -5.48
CA ILE A 47 -8.04 15.32 -5.44
C ILE A 47 -7.50 15.20 -6.86
N PRO A 48 -6.48 16.01 -7.25
CA PRO A 48 -5.91 15.93 -8.58
C PRO A 48 -5.20 14.60 -8.80
N TRP A 49 -5.33 14.07 -10.03
CA TRP A 49 -4.66 12.86 -10.44
C TRP A 49 -3.18 13.13 -10.78
N MET A 50 -2.33 12.18 -10.39
CA MET A 50 -0.94 12.19 -10.85
C MET A 50 -0.91 11.95 -12.37
N PRO A 51 -0.16 12.75 -13.15
CA PRO A 51 -0.08 12.65 -14.62
C PRO A 51 0.80 11.48 -15.05
N LYS A 52 0.38 10.25 -14.74
CA LYS A 52 1.07 9.01 -15.12
C LYS A 52 0.14 8.11 -15.92
N PRO A 53 0.52 7.63 -17.11
CA PRO A 53 -0.37 6.85 -18.00
C PRO A 53 -0.99 5.62 -17.34
N ARG A 54 -0.25 4.92 -16.47
CA ARG A 54 -0.78 3.75 -15.74
C ARG A 54 -1.99 4.08 -14.85
N TYR A 55 -2.10 5.32 -14.36
CA TYR A 55 -3.22 5.73 -13.50
C TYR A 55 -4.52 5.92 -14.28
N GLU A 56 -4.44 6.19 -15.57
CA GLU A 56 -5.64 6.23 -16.44
C GLU A 56 -6.25 4.82 -16.58
N ILE A 57 -5.42 3.80 -16.75
CA ILE A 57 -5.86 2.39 -16.81
C ILE A 57 -6.50 2.01 -15.47
N MET A 58 -5.80 2.26 -14.37
CA MET A 58 -6.27 1.93 -13.02
C MET A 58 -7.57 2.66 -12.66
N ARG A 59 -7.69 3.93 -13.04
CA ARG A 59 -8.90 4.74 -12.83
C ARG A 59 -10.14 4.15 -13.49
N LYS A 60 -9.98 3.55 -14.68
CA LYS A 60 -11.07 2.89 -15.40
C LYS A 60 -11.36 1.50 -14.87
N TYR A 61 -10.35 0.81 -14.36
CA TYR A 61 -10.43 -0.57 -13.90
C TYR A 61 -10.99 -0.69 -12.47
N MET A 62 -10.47 0.09 -11.52
CA MET A 62 -10.76 -0.02 -10.09
C MET A 62 -12.25 0.01 -9.74
N PRO A 63 -13.09 0.91 -10.32
CA PRO A 63 -14.52 0.95 -10.04
C PRO A 63 -15.29 -0.29 -10.50
N LYS A 64 -14.71 -1.13 -11.38
CA LYS A 64 -15.32 -2.37 -11.85
C LYS A 64 -15.08 -3.54 -10.90
N LYS A 65 -14.07 -3.45 -10.02
CA LYS A 65 -13.63 -4.53 -9.12
C LYS A 65 -14.05 -4.32 -7.68
N GLY A 66 -14.05 -3.10 -7.21
CA GLY A 66 -14.38 -2.77 -5.83
C GLY A 66 -14.94 -1.36 -5.68
N THR A 67 -15.38 -1.04 -4.49
CA THR A 67 -16.05 0.24 -4.19
C THR A 67 -15.10 1.36 -3.78
N ASN A 68 -13.90 1.04 -3.29
CA ASN A 68 -12.97 2.01 -2.70
C ASN A 68 -11.61 2.10 -3.43
N GLY A 69 -11.52 1.64 -4.68
CA GLY A 69 -10.28 1.65 -5.44
C GLY A 69 -9.73 3.06 -5.70
N LEU A 70 -10.61 4.03 -5.97
CA LEU A 70 -10.21 5.42 -6.20
C LEU A 70 -9.80 6.11 -4.87
N ASP A 71 -10.47 5.80 -3.78
CA ASP A 71 -10.07 6.29 -2.45
C ASP A 71 -8.70 5.76 -2.06
N MET A 72 -8.43 4.47 -2.33
CA MET A 72 -7.12 3.88 -2.10
C MET A 72 -6.03 4.62 -2.87
N MET A 73 -6.26 4.93 -4.15
CA MET A 73 -5.27 5.56 -5.02
C MET A 73 -4.97 7.01 -4.65
N LEU A 74 -5.97 7.78 -4.21
CA LEU A 74 -5.87 9.23 -4.06
C LEU A 74 -5.78 9.69 -2.61
N SER A 75 -6.36 8.94 -1.66
CA SER A 75 -6.55 9.41 -0.30
C SER A 75 -5.70 8.69 0.74
N THR A 76 -5.20 7.47 0.46
CA THR A 76 -4.46 6.71 1.47
C THR A 76 -2.98 7.05 1.51
N CYS A 77 -2.44 7.11 2.73
CA CYS A 77 -1.02 7.23 3.02
C CYS A 77 -0.54 6.02 3.84
N THR A 78 0.75 5.71 3.79
CA THR A 78 1.28 4.55 4.51
C THR A 78 2.71 4.76 4.98
N VAL A 79 3.07 4.01 6.03
CA VAL A 79 4.46 3.65 6.32
C VAL A 79 4.63 2.20 5.87
N GLN A 80 5.75 1.89 5.24
CA GLN A 80 6.07 0.57 4.74
C GLN A 80 7.43 0.13 5.25
N ALA A 81 7.49 -1.07 5.83
CA ALA A 81 8.73 -1.76 6.12
C ALA A 81 8.93 -2.89 5.10
N ASN A 82 10.11 -2.95 4.50
CA ASN A 82 10.51 -4.05 3.63
C ASN A 82 11.45 -4.94 4.43
N LEU A 83 11.08 -6.20 4.57
CA LEU A 83 11.88 -7.21 5.28
C LEU A 83 12.54 -8.10 4.24
N ASP A 84 13.86 -8.25 4.36
CA ASP A 84 14.62 -9.17 3.55
C ASP A 84 14.60 -10.58 4.16
N TYR A 85 15.03 -11.59 3.41
CA TYR A 85 15.11 -12.98 3.86
C TYR A 85 16.39 -13.64 3.34
N SER A 86 16.92 -14.59 4.10
CA SER A 86 18.18 -15.28 3.78
C SER A 86 17.99 -16.50 2.89
N ASP A 87 16.87 -17.19 3.04
CA ASP A 87 16.53 -18.43 2.33
C ASP A 87 15.01 -18.66 2.31
N GLU A 88 14.58 -19.78 1.72
CA GLU A 88 13.16 -20.11 1.58
C GLU A 88 12.46 -20.30 2.94
N LYS A 89 13.12 -20.92 3.92
CA LYS A 89 12.54 -21.13 5.26
C LYS A 89 12.33 -19.80 5.99
N ASP A 90 13.28 -18.90 5.89
CA ASP A 90 13.18 -17.56 6.46
C ASP A 90 12.06 -16.76 5.76
N MET A 91 11.94 -16.87 4.44
CA MET A 91 10.82 -16.29 3.68
C MET A 91 9.47 -16.84 4.14
N GLN A 92 9.34 -18.16 4.27
CA GLN A 92 8.11 -18.82 4.76
C GLN A 92 7.71 -18.29 6.15
N LEU A 93 8.66 -18.27 7.09
CA LEU A 93 8.43 -17.80 8.46
C LEU A 93 8.02 -16.34 8.49
N LYS A 94 8.77 -15.47 7.82
CA LYS A 94 8.49 -14.03 7.78
C LYS A 94 7.14 -13.72 7.12
N THR A 95 6.82 -14.41 6.03
CA THR A 95 5.52 -14.23 5.35
C THR A 95 4.36 -14.67 6.23
N LEU A 96 4.48 -15.84 6.88
CA LEU A 96 3.47 -16.35 7.79
C LEU A 96 3.26 -15.42 8.99
N LEU A 97 4.35 -15.01 9.64
CA LEU A 97 4.29 -14.10 10.80
C LEU A 97 3.72 -12.73 10.42
N SER A 98 4.17 -12.15 9.31
CA SER A 98 3.66 -10.87 8.83
C SER A 98 2.17 -10.94 8.54
N THR A 99 1.69 -12.04 7.95
CA THR A 99 0.29 -12.25 7.65
C THR A 99 -0.54 -12.41 8.94
N LYS A 100 -0.08 -13.20 9.90
CA LYS A 100 -0.74 -13.40 11.20
C LYS A 100 -0.77 -12.12 12.04
N LEU A 101 0.25 -11.30 11.98
CA LEU A 101 0.37 -10.06 12.75
C LEU A 101 -0.42 -8.88 12.15
N GLN A 102 -0.93 -8.99 10.92
CA GLN A 102 -1.67 -7.90 10.26
C GLN A 102 -2.77 -7.26 11.15
N PRO A 103 -3.63 -8.00 11.83
CA PRO A 103 -4.67 -7.39 12.68
C PRO A 103 -4.08 -6.59 13.83
N ILE A 104 -3.05 -7.12 14.49
CA ILE A 104 -2.38 -6.50 15.64
C ILE A 104 -1.68 -5.21 15.19
N VAL A 105 -0.89 -5.27 14.12
CA VAL A 105 -0.20 -4.12 13.55
C VAL A 105 -1.21 -3.06 13.08
N THR A 106 -2.33 -3.48 12.47
CA THR A 106 -3.40 -2.55 12.08
C THR A 106 -3.99 -1.83 13.28
N ALA A 107 -4.19 -2.51 14.40
CA ALA A 107 -4.71 -1.90 15.63
C ALA A 107 -3.70 -0.95 16.28
N LEU A 108 -2.42 -1.34 16.36
CA LEU A 108 -1.36 -0.55 16.97
C LEU A 108 -1.06 0.74 16.18
N PHE A 109 -1.12 0.69 14.85
CA PHE A 109 -0.79 1.80 13.95
C PHE A 109 -2.02 2.43 13.29
N ALA A 110 -3.22 2.19 13.83
CA ALA A 110 -4.45 2.79 13.34
C ALA A 110 -4.38 4.32 13.46
N ASN A 111 -4.47 5.03 12.34
CA ASN A 111 -4.38 6.48 12.31
C ASN A 111 -5.17 7.10 11.14
N SER A 112 -6.44 6.72 11.01
CA SER A 112 -7.33 7.27 9.97
C SER A 112 -8.78 7.36 10.45
N PRO A 113 -9.04 8.06 11.59
CA PRO A 113 -10.36 8.14 12.19
C PRO A 113 -11.25 9.23 11.57
N LEU A 114 -10.72 10.05 10.67
CA LEU A 114 -11.43 11.18 10.08
C LEU A 114 -11.67 10.98 8.59
N SER A 115 -12.84 11.43 8.12
CA SER A 115 -13.18 11.59 6.69
C SER A 115 -14.03 12.85 6.54
N PHE A 116 -13.68 13.70 5.58
CA PHE A 116 -14.41 14.94 5.29
C PHE A 116 -14.58 15.85 6.51
N GLY A 117 -13.56 15.93 7.34
CA GLY A 117 -13.54 16.75 8.56
C GLY A 117 -14.34 16.18 9.75
N LYS A 118 -14.85 14.95 9.66
CA LYS A 118 -15.70 14.33 10.70
C LYS A 118 -15.17 12.95 11.10
N PRO A 119 -15.43 12.49 12.34
CA PRO A 119 -15.21 11.10 12.72
C PRO A 119 -15.94 10.13 11.79
N ASN A 120 -15.26 9.10 11.32
CA ASN A 120 -15.81 8.14 10.35
C ASN A 120 -16.19 6.78 10.95
N GLY A 121 -16.12 6.64 12.29
CA GLY A 121 -16.46 5.41 13.00
C GLY A 121 -15.39 4.32 12.98
N PHE A 122 -14.23 4.56 12.39
CA PHE A 122 -13.10 3.63 12.34
C PHE A 122 -11.86 4.24 13.00
N LEU A 123 -11.04 3.42 13.64
CA LEU A 123 -9.68 3.80 13.99
C LEU A 123 -8.76 3.73 12.77
N SER A 124 -8.99 2.74 11.90
CA SER A 124 -8.28 2.56 10.63
C SER A 124 -9.25 2.47 9.44
N LYS A 125 -9.82 3.58 9.02
CA LYS A 125 -10.61 3.67 7.77
C LYS A 125 -9.77 3.26 6.55
N ARG A 126 -8.45 3.51 6.60
CA ARG A 126 -7.51 3.06 5.58
C ARG A 126 -7.58 1.54 5.36
N ARG A 127 -7.63 0.73 6.43
CA ARG A 127 -7.76 -0.73 6.31
C ARG A 127 -9.08 -1.11 5.63
N TYR A 128 -10.17 -0.47 6.01
CA TYR A 128 -11.47 -0.68 5.37
C TYR A 128 -11.40 -0.40 3.85
N ILE A 129 -10.81 0.71 3.44
CA ILE A 129 -10.63 1.07 2.02
C ILE A 129 -9.86 -0.02 1.28
N TRP A 130 -8.74 -0.48 1.82
CA TRP A 130 -7.92 -1.52 1.19
C TRP A 130 -8.65 -2.86 1.05
N MET A 131 -9.48 -3.24 2.03
CA MET A 131 -10.28 -4.47 1.96
C MET A 131 -11.40 -4.42 0.91
N HIS A 132 -11.79 -3.22 0.46
CA HIS A 132 -12.84 -3.00 -0.53
C HIS A 132 -12.32 -2.40 -1.84
N THR A 133 -11.01 -2.51 -2.08
CA THR A 133 -10.36 -1.97 -3.28
C THR A 133 -10.45 -2.93 -4.45
N ASP A 134 -9.92 -4.13 -4.31
CA ASP A 134 -9.84 -5.13 -5.37
C ASP A 134 -9.66 -6.52 -4.74
N PRO A 135 -10.66 -7.39 -4.79
CA PRO A 135 -10.60 -8.70 -4.15
C PRO A 135 -9.54 -9.64 -4.77
N ASP A 136 -9.14 -9.40 -6.01
CA ASP A 136 -8.14 -10.23 -6.68
C ASP A 136 -6.71 -9.91 -6.19
N ARG A 137 -6.47 -8.70 -5.63
CA ARG A 137 -5.12 -8.19 -5.29
C ARG A 137 -4.97 -7.69 -3.87
N CYS A 138 -6.08 -7.45 -3.18
CA CYS A 138 -6.09 -6.91 -1.82
C CYS A 138 -6.71 -7.92 -0.85
N GLY A 139 -6.19 -7.98 0.36
CA GLY A 139 -6.73 -8.86 1.39
C GLY A 139 -5.64 -9.56 2.17
N VAL A 140 -5.96 -10.76 2.64
CA VAL A 140 -5.03 -11.62 3.37
C VAL A 140 -4.42 -12.62 2.39
N LEU A 141 -3.11 -12.76 2.42
CA LEU A 141 -2.37 -13.73 1.62
C LEU A 141 -2.63 -15.16 2.17
N LYS A 142 -3.73 -15.78 1.73
CA LYS A 142 -4.19 -17.07 2.25
C LYS A 142 -3.17 -18.18 2.04
N VAL A 143 -2.48 -18.19 0.89
CA VAL A 143 -1.46 -19.19 0.54
C VAL A 143 -0.32 -19.27 1.55
N ALA A 144 -0.07 -18.19 2.31
CA ALA A 144 0.94 -18.19 3.37
C ALA A 144 0.64 -19.12 4.56
N PHE A 145 -0.59 -19.65 4.65
CA PHE A 145 -1.01 -20.59 5.70
C PHE A 145 -0.92 -22.05 5.27
N ASP A 146 -0.61 -22.33 4.02
CA ASP A 146 -0.51 -23.67 3.50
C ASP A 146 0.77 -24.35 4.02
N GLU A 147 0.71 -25.64 4.34
CA GLU A 147 1.83 -26.41 4.89
C GLU A 147 3.01 -26.49 3.92
N ASP A 148 2.73 -26.51 2.62
CA ASP A 148 3.72 -26.57 1.52
C ASP A 148 4.03 -25.18 0.94
N PHE A 149 3.72 -24.07 1.66
CA PHE A 149 4.05 -22.73 1.22
C PHE A 149 5.56 -22.57 1.04
N GLY A 150 5.98 -22.05 -0.10
CA GLY A 150 7.38 -21.83 -0.46
C GLY A 150 7.49 -20.96 -1.72
N PHE A 151 8.70 -20.87 -2.27
CA PHE A 151 8.95 -20.05 -3.47
C PHE A 151 8.05 -20.46 -4.64
N THR A 152 7.97 -21.74 -4.93
CA THR A 152 7.15 -22.25 -6.05
C THR A 152 5.69 -21.83 -5.87
N LYS A 153 5.11 -22.11 -4.71
CA LYS A 153 3.71 -21.79 -4.42
C LYS A 153 3.42 -20.30 -4.42
N TYR A 154 4.38 -19.50 -3.96
CA TYR A 154 4.27 -18.04 -4.04
C TYR A 154 4.29 -17.55 -5.49
N ILE A 155 5.16 -18.13 -6.34
CA ILE A 155 5.22 -17.80 -7.77
C ILE A 155 3.91 -18.19 -8.46
N ASP A 156 3.38 -19.39 -8.22
CA ASP A 156 2.11 -19.83 -8.79
C ASP A 156 0.96 -18.90 -8.40
N TYR A 157 0.92 -18.49 -7.10
CA TYR A 157 -0.02 -17.48 -6.65
C TYR A 157 0.17 -16.15 -7.39
N ALA A 158 1.39 -15.65 -7.52
CA ALA A 158 1.66 -14.39 -8.19
C ALA A 158 1.24 -14.42 -9.68
N LEU A 159 1.47 -15.54 -10.35
CA LEU A 159 1.06 -15.75 -11.74
C LEU A 159 -0.46 -15.88 -11.90
N SER A 160 -1.16 -16.36 -10.88
CA SER A 160 -2.64 -16.48 -10.91
C SER A 160 -3.37 -15.13 -10.76
N VAL A 161 -2.67 -14.08 -10.30
CA VAL A 161 -3.29 -12.75 -10.11
C VAL A 161 -3.53 -12.08 -11.46
N PRO A 162 -4.77 -11.67 -11.80
CA PRO A 162 -5.07 -11.03 -13.06
C PRO A 162 -4.24 -9.76 -13.30
N MET A 163 -3.80 -9.55 -14.53
CA MET A 163 -2.91 -8.44 -14.88
C MET A 163 -3.71 -7.17 -15.21
N TYR A 164 -3.26 -5.99 -14.76
CA TYR A 164 -3.84 -4.71 -15.18
C TYR A 164 -3.28 -4.26 -16.52
N PHE A 165 -1.96 -4.25 -16.61
CA PHE A 165 -1.22 -3.75 -17.75
C PHE A 165 0.19 -4.35 -17.77
N VAL A 166 0.80 -4.33 -18.93
CA VAL A 166 2.23 -4.58 -19.11
C VAL A 166 2.92 -3.31 -19.61
N LYS A 167 4.19 -3.14 -19.28
CA LYS A 167 5.02 -2.08 -19.84
C LYS A 167 5.99 -2.69 -20.84
N ARG A 168 5.88 -2.30 -22.12
CA ARG A 168 6.82 -2.66 -23.19
C ARG A 168 7.23 -1.40 -23.94
N GLU A 169 8.53 -1.26 -24.24
CA GLU A 169 9.07 -0.13 -25.02
C GLU A 169 8.56 1.25 -24.52
N ASN A 170 8.57 1.45 -23.19
CA ASN A 170 8.06 2.65 -22.53
C ASN A 170 6.55 2.94 -22.70
N LYS A 171 5.76 2.03 -23.28
CA LYS A 171 4.31 2.13 -23.39
C LYS A 171 3.62 1.21 -22.38
N TYR A 172 2.48 1.66 -21.86
CA TYR A 172 1.60 0.82 -21.04
C TYR A 172 0.52 0.23 -21.94
N ILE A 173 0.41 -1.09 -21.94
CA ILE A 173 -0.61 -1.85 -22.66
C ILE A 173 -1.64 -2.30 -21.63
N ASP A 174 -2.90 -1.92 -21.82
CA ASP A 174 -4.00 -2.31 -20.95
C ASP A 174 -4.32 -3.81 -21.16
N CYS A 175 -4.22 -4.58 -20.08
CA CYS A 175 -4.53 -6.01 -20.04
C CYS A 175 -5.75 -6.30 -19.15
N SER A 176 -6.51 -5.29 -18.75
CA SER A 176 -7.62 -5.42 -17.79
C SER A 176 -8.82 -6.24 -18.27
N GLY A 177 -8.83 -6.68 -19.50
CA GLY A 177 -9.84 -7.57 -20.08
C GLY A 177 -9.29 -8.92 -20.54
N SER A 178 -8.00 -9.18 -20.32
CA SER A 178 -7.35 -10.44 -20.70
C SER A 178 -7.39 -11.41 -19.52
N SER A 179 -7.93 -12.58 -19.75
CA SER A 179 -7.88 -13.74 -18.86
C SER A 179 -6.64 -14.57 -19.16
#